data_841de4467048761fd27d09514cf989a4
#
_entry.id   841de4467048761fd27d09514cf989a4
#
_cell.length_a   1.000
_cell.length_b   1.000
_cell.length_c   1.000
_cell.angle_alpha   90.00
_cell.angle_beta   90.00
_cell.angle_gamma   90.00
#
_symmetry.space_group_name_H-M   'P 1'
#
loop_
_entity.id
_entity.type
_entity.pdbx_description
1 polymer ?
#
loop_
_entity_poly.entity_id
_entity_poly.type
_entity_poly.pdbx_seq_one_letter_code
_entity_poly.pdbx_strand_id
1 'polypeptide(L)'
;MANFKFETLQLHVGQESPDPATDARAVPIYQTTSYVFRNSDHAQARFGLADAGNIYGRLTNSTQDVFEQRLAALEGGVAGLATASGAAAIAYTFQALAQAGDHIVSAKTIYGGTYNYLAHTFPRHGVTTTFVDPDDVQNFENAIQDNTKAIFIETLGNPNSNIIDIKAVAEIAHKHNIPLVIDDTFTTPYLLRPIELGADIVVASATKFIGGHGTSLGGIIIDSGNFDWKASGKFPQIADPNPSYHGISFVDAVGSAAFVTYIRAIILRDTGATISPFNAFLLLQGTETLSLRVERHVENAKKVIEYLNNHPLVEKVNHPSLDPKYQTLYNEYFPKGAGSIFTFEIKGGEAEAKKFIDSLQIFSILANVADVKSLVIHPATTTHSQLSPEELAEQNIKPNTIRLSIGTEHIDDILADLAQAFEQIK
;
A
#
# COMPACT_ATOMS: atom_id res chain seq x y z
N MET A 1 -24.75 -1.08 4.22
CA MET A 1 -23.75 -1.72 5.10
C MET A 1 -22.94 -0.77 5.99
N ALA A 2 -23.19 0.52 5.96
CA ALA A 2 -22.37 1.55 6.65
C ALA A 2 -22.15 1.38 8.17
N ASN A 3 -22.93 0.53 8.85
CA ASN A 3 -22.84 0.33 10.30
C ASN A 3 -22.20 -0.99 10.73
N PHE A 4 -21.72 -1.82 9.81
CA PHE A 4 -21.06 -3.07 10.15
C PHE A 4 -19.60 -2.84 10.55
N LYS A 5 -19.08 -3.74 11.39
CA LYS A 5 -17.68 -3.73 11.81
C LYS A 5 -16.79 -4.34 10.74
N PHE A 6 -15.48 -4.10 10.86
CA PHE A 6 -14.46 -4.51 9.89
C PHE A 6 -14.60 -5.98 9.47
N GLU A 7 -14.75 -6.89 10.44
CA GLU A 7 -14.82 -8.33 10.23
C GLU A 7 -16.05 -8.76 9.42
N THR A 8 -17.14 -7.98 9.50
CA THR A 8 -18.34 -8.20 8.67
C THR A 8 -18.16 -7.59 7.28
N LEU A 9 -17.59 -6.38 7.20
CA LEU A 9 -17.34 -5.72 5.93
C LEU A 9 -16.38 -6.53 5.06
N GLN A 10 -15.30 -7.09 5.64
CA GLN A 10 -14.30 -7.89 4.89
C GLN A 10 -14.89 -9.17 4.26
N LEU A 11 -16.05 -9.63 4.73
CA LEU A 11 -16.72 -10.83 4.24
C LEU A 11 -17.85 -10.55 3.25
N HIS A 12 -18.50 -9.38 3.32
CA HIS A 12 -19.79 -9.18 2.67
C HIS A 12 -19.83 -8.06 1.64
N VAL A 13 -19.01 -7.01 1.74
CA VAL A 13 -19.07 -5.88 0.80
C VAL A 13 -18.78 -6.33 -0.63
N GLY A 14 -19.61 -5.88 -1.56
CA GLY A 14 -19.57 -6.25 -2.97
C GLY A 14 -20.19 -7.64 -3.26
N GLN A 15 -20.68 -8.34 -2.22
CA GLN A 15 -21.24 -9.69 -2.30
C GLN A 15 -22.50 -9.82 -1.40
N GLU A 16 -23.26 -8.74 -1.29
CA GLU A 16 -24.46 -8.67 -0.46
C GLU A 16 -25.58 -9.61 -0.93
N SER A 17 -25.58 -9.88 -2.23
CA SER A 17 -26.49 -10.81 -2.88
C SER A 17 -25.72 -11.93 -3.59
N PRO A 18 -26.30 -13.12 -3.76
CA PRO A 18 -25.69 -14.16 -4.59
C PRO A 18 -25.55 -13.72 -6.03
N ASP A 19 -24.75 -14.43 -6.81
CA ASP A 19 -24.63 -14.18 -8.25
C ASP A 19 -26.01 -14.27 -8.93
N PRO A 20 -26.46 -13.24 -9.67
CA PRO A 20 -27.84 -13.19 -10.19
C PRO A 20 -28.11 -14.18 -11.32
N ALA A 21 -27.08 -14.77 -11.90
CA ALA A 21 -27.23 -15.73 -13.01
C ALA A 21 -27.26 -17.19 -12.52
N THR A 22 -26.61 -17.49 -11.40
CA THR A 22 -26.36 -18.87 -10.95
C THR A 22 -26.73 -19.13 -9.50
N ASP A 23 -27.12 -18.10 -8.74
CA ASP A 23 -27.34 -18.13 -7.29
C ASP A 23 -26.06 -18.57 -6.49
N ALA A 24 -24.89 -18.50 -7.11
CA ALA A 24 -23.63 -18.87 -6.46
C ALA A 24 -23.36 -17.98 -5.24
N ARG A 25 -23.04 -18.62 -4.10
CA ARG A 25 -22.68 -17.91 -2.86
C ARG A 25 -21.26 -17.35 -2.92
N ALA A 26 -20.31 -18.09 -3.52
CA ALA A 26 -18.96 -17.60 -3.74
C ALA A 26 -18.93 -16.58 -4.91
N VAL A 27 -18.01 -15.64 -4.86
CA VAL A 27 -17.80 -14.72 -6.00
C VAL A 27 -17.33 -15.51 -7.22
N PRO A 28 -18.06 -15.49 -8.36
CA PRO A 28 -17.62 -16.17 -9.57
C PRO A 28 -16.34 -15.56 -10.15
N ILE A 29 -15.50 -16.39 -10.77
CA ILE A 29 -14.34 -15.91 -11.53
C ILE A 29 -14.78 -15.67 -12.99
N TYR A 30 -15.03 -14.43 -13.35
CA TYR A 30 -15.38 -14.02 -14.71
C TYR A 30 -14.11 -13.88 -15.58
N GLN A 31 -13.55 -15.01 -16.00
CA GLN A 31 -12.35 -15.05 -16.84
C GLN A 31 -12.70 -14.79 -18.29
N THR A 32 -12.96 -13.53 -18.63
CA THR A 32 -13.33 -13.07 -19.99
C THR A 32 -12.65 -11.77 -20.37
N THR A 33 -12.37 -11.59 -21.65
CA THR A 33 -11.80 -10.34 -22.18
C THR A 33 -12.88 -9.32 -22.54
N SER A 34 -14.08 -9.77 -22.95
CA SER A 34 -15.10 -8.89 -23.54
C SER A 34 -16.51 -9.36 -23.19
N TYR A 35 -17.46 -8.45 -23.34
CA TYR A 35 -18.87 -8.66 -22.99
C TYR A 35 -19.74 -8.34 -24.21
N VAL A 36 -20.80 -9.14 -24.41
CA VAL A 36 -21.70 -9.01 -25.57
C VAL A 36 -22.72 -7.93 -25.28
N PHE A 37 -22.94 -7.06 -26.27
CA PHE A 37 -24.02 -6.07 -26.24
C PHE A 37 -25.31 -6.67 -26.84
N ARG A 38 -26.46 -6.20 -26.34
CA ARG A 38 -27.77 -6.65 -26.84
C ARG A 38 -28.04 -6.21 -28.25
N ASN A 39 -27.58 -5.00 -28.63
CA ASN A 39 -27.70 -4.38 -29.96
C ASN A 39 -26.74 -3.19 -30.06
N SER A 40 -26.71 -2.50 -31.21
CA SER A 40 -25.82 -1.36 -31.46
C SER A 40 -26.12 -0.15 -30.57
N ASP A 41 -27.39 0.10 -30.24
CA ASP A 41 -27.79 1.21 -29.37
C ASP A 41 -27.30 0.98 -27.93
N HIS A 42 -27.39 -0.26 -27.43
CA HIS A 42 -26.82 -0.66 -26.13
C HIS A 42 -25.31 -0.49 -26.14
N ALA A 43 -24.60 -0.88 -27.19
CA ALA A 43 -23.17 -0.65 -27.33
C ALA A 43 -22.84 0.85 -27.27
N GLN A 44 -23.56 1.67 -28.03
CA GLN A 44 -23.37 3.12 -28.04
C GLN A 44 -23.60 3.74 -26.65
N ALA A 45 -24.67 3.34 -25.97
CA ALA A 45 -24.96 3.82 -24.60
C ALA A 45 -23.86 3.48 -23.60
N ARG A 46 -23.28 2.26 -23.68
CA ARG A 46 -22.14 1.83 -22.83
C ARG A 46 -20.90 2.68 -23.08
N PHE A 47 -20.49 2.85 -24.33
CA PHE A 47 -19.33 3.67 -24.69
C PHE A 47 -19.55 5.17 -24.40
N GLY A 48 -20.78 5.64 -24.46
CA GLY A 48 -21.16 7.00 -24.12
C GLY A 48 -21.38 7.25 -22.62
N LEU A 49 -21.13 6.25 -21.76
CA LEU A 49 -21.35 6.30 -20.29
C LEU A 49 -22.82 6.56 -19.88
N ALA A 50 -23.77 6.38 -20.78
CA ALA A 50 -25.20 6.52 -20.53
C ALA A 50 -25.83 5.25 -19.93
N ASP A 51 -25.17 4.11 -20.04
CA ASP A 51 -25.56 2.83 -19.44
C ASP A 51 -24.36 2.20 -18.71
N ALA A 52 -24.54 1.87 -17.44
CA ALA A 52 -23.49 1.30 -16.62
C ALA A 52 -23.27 -0.20 -16.91
N GLY A 53 -22.03 -0.67 -16.81
CA GLY A 53 -21.69 -2.10 -16.87
C GLY A 53 -20.42 -2.41 -17.66
N ASN A 54 -20.18 -3.71 -17.86
CA ASN A 54 -18.95 -4.18 -18.44
C ASN A 54 -18.90 -3.99 -19.97
N ILE A 55 -17.74 -3.64 -20.47
CA ILE A 55 -17.42 -3.49 -21.90
C ILE A 55 -16.27 -4.44 -22.26
N TYR A 56 -15.15 -4.27 -21.58
CA TYR A 56 -13.91 -4.99 -21.83
C TYR A 56 -13.16 -5.22 -20.52
N GLY A 57 -12.64 -6.43 -20.32
CA GLY A 57 -12.05 -6.90 -19.07
C GLY A 57 -10.84 -6.10 -18.56
N ARG A 58 -10.18 -5.30 -19.41
CA ARG A 58 -9.14 -4.37 -18.97
C ARG A 58 -9.69 -3.20 -18.15
N LEU A 59 -10.91 -2.76 -18.45
CA LEU A 59 -11.55 -1.60 -17.81
C LEU A 59 -12.40 -2.02 -16.62
N THR A 60 -13.22 -3.05 -16.80
CA THR A 60 -14.20 -3.52 -15.81
C THR A 60 -14.36 -5.03 -15.88
N ASN A 61 -14.48 -5.65 -14.71
CA ASN A 61 -14.75 -7.09 -14.59
C ASN A 61 -15.44 -7.33 -13.25
N SER A 62 -16.50 -8.13 -13.23
CA SER A 62 -17.33 -8.32 -12.03
C SER A 62 -16.58 -8.94 -10.85
N THR A 63 -15.56 -9.78 -11.08
CA THR A 63 -14.71 -10.33 -10.00
C THR A 63 -13.80 -9.27 -9.41
N GLN A 64 -13.18 -8.45 -10.26
CA GLN A 64 -12.35 -7.32 -9.86
C GLN A 64 -13.16 -6.28 -9.08
N ASP A 65 -14.38 -6.01 -9.52
CA ASP A 65 -15.28 -5.02 -8.91
C ASP A 65 -15.62 -5.36 -7.45
N VAL A 66 -15.86 -6.63 -7.12
CA VAL A 66 -16.06 -7.07 -5.73
C VAL A 66 -14.82 -6.78 -4.88
N PHE A 67 -13.62 -7.04 -5.42
CA PHE A 67 -12.37 -6.75 -4.71
C PHE A 67 -12.20 -5.24 -4.47
N GLU A 68 -12.45 -4.43 -5.50
CA GLU A 68 -12.36 -2.97 -5.44
C GLU A 68 -13.34 -2.37 -4.41
N GLN A 69 -14.61 -2.78 -4.45
CA GLN A 69 -15.64 -2.31 -3.51
C GLN A 69 -15.30 -2.70 -2.07
N ARG A 70 -14.83 -3.93 -1.87
CA ARG A 70 -14.50 -4.44 -0.55
C ARG A 70 -13.35 -3.68 0.07
N LEU A 71 -12.26 -3.49 -0.64
CA LEU A 71 -11.11 -2.75 -0.14
C LEU A 71 -11.44 -1.27 0.07
N ALA A 72 -12.21 -0.64 -0.83
CA ALA A 72 -12.67 0.73 -0.64
C ALA A 72 -13.48 0.88 0.67
N ALA A 73 -14.41 -0.04 0.93
CA ALA A 73 -15.19 -0.02 2.17
C ALA A 73 -14.35 -0.27 3.43
N LEU A 74 -13.34 -1.13 3.37
CA LEU A 74 -12.45 -1.41 4.49
C LEU A 74 -11.57 -0.22 4.82
N GLU A 75 -11.08 0.51 3.82
CA GLU A 75 -10.31 1.76 4.00
C GLU A 75 -11.18 2.96 4.39
N GLY A 76 -12.49 2.89 4.18
CA GLY A 76 -13.41 4.02 4.38
C GLY A 76 -13.45 4.98 3.19
N GLY A 77 -12.98 4.55 2.01
CA GLY A 77 -13.04 5.31 0.76
C GLY A 77 -14.36 5.14 0.00
N VAL A 78 -14.54 5.95 -1.02
CA VAL A 78 -15.76 5.96 -1.87
C VAL A 78 -15.65 5.05 -3.09
N ALA A 79 -14.40 4.80 -3.56
CA ALA A 79 -14.14 3.96 -4.73
C ALA A 79 -12.74 3.37 -4.70
N GLY A 80 -12.56 2.22 -5.35
CA GLY A 80 -11.29 1.54 -5.51
C GLY A 80 -10.97 1.19 -6.96
N LEU A 81 -9.68 1.04 -7.27
CA LEU A 81 -9.18 0.56 -8.57
C LEU A 81 -8.09 -0.48 -8.34
N ALA A 82 -8.37 -1.71 -8.73
CA ALA A 82 -7.39 -2.79 -8.70
C ALA A 82 -6.41 -2.70 -9.88
N THR A 83 -5.14 -2.95 -9.62
CA THR A 83 -4.05 -2.94 -10.59
C THR A 83 -3.24 -4.22 -10.54
N ALA A 84 -2.43 -4.47 -11.55
CA ALA A 84 -1.61 -5.68 -11.67
C ALA A 84 -0.56 -5.85 -10.55
N SER A 85 -0.19 -4.76 -9.86
CA SER A 85 0.79 -4.77 -8.76
C SER A 85 0.71 -3.49 -7.93
N GLY A 86 1.28 -3.49 -6.72
CA GLY A 86 1.46 -2.26 -5.95
C GLY A 86 2.28 -1.20 -6.68
N ALA A 87 3.32 -1.60 -7.42
CA ALA A 87 4.09 -0.68 -8.25
C ALA A 87 3.25 0.00 -9.33
N ALA A 88 2.29 -0.73 -9.95
CA ALA A 88 1.35 -0.14 -10.90
C ALA A 88 0.37 0.83 -10.20
N ALA A 89 -0.07 0.52 -8.98
CA ALA A 89 -0.91 1.44 -8.19
C ALA A 89 -0.17 2.76 -7.91
N ILE A 90 1.08 2.70 -7.47
CA ILE A 90 1.95 3.85 -7.26
C ILE A 90 2.14 4.65 -8.56
N ALA A 91 2.56 3.97 -9.64
CA ALA A 91 2.82 4.64 -10.92
C ALA A 91 1.57 5.34 -11.47
N TYR A 92 0.41 4.69 -11.44
CA TYR A 92 -0.84 5.26 -11.93
C TYR A 92 -1.34 6.43 -11.09
N THR A 93 -1.17 6.35 -9.76
CA THR A 93 -1.49 7.45 -8.87
C THR A 93 -0.69 8.71 -9.22
N PHE A 94 0.63 8.57 -9.37
CA PHE A 94 1.46 9.73 -9.70
C PHE A 94 1.29 10.23 -11.15
N GLN A 95 1.08 9.33 -12.11
CA GLN A 95 0.75 9.72 -13.50
C GLN A 95 -0.60 10.45 -13.60
N ALA A 96 -1.54 10.16 -12.69
CA ALA A 96 -2.80 10.89 -12.62
C ALA A 96 -2.64 12.29 -12.01
N LEU A 97 -1.73 12.46 -11.07
CA LEU A 97 -1.53 13.70 -10.32
C LEU A 97 -0.55 14.66 -10.99
N ALA A 98 0.51 14.14 -11.65
CA ALA A 98 1.63 14.94 -12.10
C ALA A 98 1.98 14.69 -13.58
N GLN A 99 2.39 15.74 -14.26
CA GLN A 99 2.86 15.75 -15.64
C GLN A 99 4.25 16.43 -15.72
N ALA A 100 4.84 16.48 -16.91
CA ALA A 100 6.12 17.14 -17.11
C ALA A 100 6.12 18.58 -16.60
N GLY A 101 7.10 18.94 -15.79
CA GLY A 101 7.24 20.21 -15.11
C GLY A 101 6.66 20.24 -13.69
N ASP A 102 5.98 19.19 -13.26
CA ASP A 102 5.41 19.10 -11.90
C ASP A 102 6.41 18.53 -10.88
N HIS A 103 6.05 18.65 -9.62
CA HIS A 103 6.85 18.28 -8.47
C HIS A 103 6.06 17.45 -7.45
N ILE A 104 6.74 16.51 -6.77
CA ILE A 104 6.21 15.70 -5.67
C ILE A 104 7.09 15.91 -4.43
N VAL A 105 6.50 15.96 -3.25
CA VAL A 105 7.21 15.87 -1.97
C VAL A 105 6.99 14.46 -1.40
N SER A 106 8.05 13.79 -1.01
CA SER A 106 7.97 12.42 -0.47
C SER A 106 8.79 12.28 0.81
N ALA A 107 8.31 11.47 1.75
CA ALA A 107 9.19 10.99 2.81
C ALA A 107 10.35 10.18 2.22
N LYS A 108 11.54 10.24 2.84
CA LYS A 108 12.69 9.43 2.42
C LYS A 108 12.61 7.96 2.88
N THR A 109 11.82 7.69 3.93
CA THR A 109 11.65 6.36 4.54
C THR A 109 10.49 5.60 3.91
N ILE A 110 10.58 5.33 2.62
CA ILE A 110 9.57 4.63 1.82
C ILE A 110 10.16 3.37 1.17
N TYR A 111 9.29 2.54 0.63
CA TYR A 111 9.69 1.35 -0.11
C TYR A 111 10.71 1.67 -1.21
N GLY A 112 11.81 0.92 -1.25
CA GLY A 112 12.91 1.18 -2.19
C GLY A 112 12.49 1.20 -3.67
N GLY A 113 11.48 0.42 -4.07
CA GLY A 113 10.94 0.46 -5.43
C GLY A 113 10.22 1.77 -5.74
N THR A 114 9.46 2.31 -4.79
CA THR A 114 8.81 3.63 -4.92
C THR A 114 9.84 4.75 -4.92
N TYR A 115 10.84 4.66 -4.02
CA TYR A 115 11.95 5.61 -4.02
C TYR A 115 12.65 5.64 -5.39
N ASN A 116 13.03 4.47 -5.92
CA ASN A 116 13.70 4.37 -7.23
C ASN A 116 12.81 4.90 -8.37
N TYR A 117 11.49 4.64 -8.31
CA TYR A 117 10.56 5.18 -9.30
C TYR A 117 10.55 6.71 -9.27
N LEU A 118 10.40 7.31 -8.10
CA LEU A 118 10.33 8.77 -7.93
C LEU A 118 11.68 9.46 -8.15
N ALA A 119 12.80 8.84 -7.78
CA ALA A 119 14.13 9.43 -7.90
C ALA A 119 14.74 9.30 -9.30
N HIS A 120 14.45 8.21 -10.03
CA HIS A 120 15.19 7.89 -11.26
C HIS A 120 14.31 7.65 -12.49
N THR A 121 13.14 7.04 -12.32
CA THR A 121 12.25 6.72 -13.45
C THR A 121 11.35 7.89 -13.79
N PHE A 122 10.66 8.45 -12.83
CA PHE A 122 9.68 9.51 -13.04
C PHE A 122 10.30 10.83 -13.53
N PRO A 123 11.52 11.21 -13.17
CA PRO A 123 12.22 12.36 -13.77
C PRO A 123 12.42 12.26 -15.29
N ARG A 124 12.47 11.04 -15.85
CA ARG A 124 12.49 10.86 -17.33
C ARG A 124 11.19 11.29 -18.01
N HIS A 125 10.12 11.39 -17.24
CA HIS A 125 8.83 11.94 -17.67
C HIS A 125 8.67 13.43 -17.29
N GLY A 126 9.75 14.07 -16.81
CA GLY A 126 9.80 15.50 -16.49
C GLY A 126 9.20 15.86 -15.13
N VAL A 127 8.93 14.92 -14.25
CA VAL A 127 8.44 15.17 -12.89
C VAL A 127 9.61 15.04 -11.90
N THR A 128 9.76 16.02 -11.01
CA THR A 128 10.81 16.02 -9.98
C THR A 128 10.25 15.63 -8.62
N THR A 129 11.12 15.15 -7.73
CA THR A 129 10.73 14.77 -6.36
C THR A 129 11.75 15.30 -5.35
N THR A 130 11.25 15.92 -4.27
CA THR A 130 12.06 16.24 -3.09
C THR A 130 11.76 15.23 -1.98
N PHE A 131 12.79 14.51 -1.54
CA PHE A 131 12.70 13.59 -0.41
C PHE A 131 13.06 14.32 0.88
N VAL A 132 12.23 14.15 1.91
CA VAL A 132 12.39 14.83 3.19
C VAL A 132 12.49 13.84 4.35
N ASP A 133 13.13 14.28 5.42
CA ASP A 133 13.12 13.56 6.68
C ASP A 133 11.74 13.71 7.33
N PRO A 134 10.98 12.61 7.52
CA PRO A 134 9.62 12.69 8.03
C PRO A 134 9.53 12.87 9.55
N ASP A 135 10.64 12.81 10.27
CA ASP A 135 10.66 12.99 11.73
C ASP A 135 10.33 14.43 12.16
N ASP A 136 10.51 15.38 11.26
CA ASP A 136 10.05 16.76 11.41
C ASP A 136 9.07 17.10 10.28
N VAL A 137 7.78 17.24 10.60
CA VAL A 137 6.72 17.55 9.63
C VAL A 137 6.93 18.87 8.92
N GLN A 138 7.69 19.82 9.51
CA GLN A 138 8.03 21.10 8.87
C GLN A 138 8.87 20.91 7.61
N ASN A 139 9.59 19.80 7.49
CA ASN A 139 10.35 19.48 6.28
C ASN A 139 9.44 19.29 5.05
N PHE A 140 8.22 18.77 5.24
CA PHE A 140 7.25 18.68 4.14
C PHE A 140 6.81 20.08 3.68
N GLU A 141 6.44 20.97 4.62
CA GLU A 141 6.06 22.34 4.31
C GLU A 141 7.17 23.09 3.55
N ASN A 142 8.42 22.97 4.03
CA ASN A 142 9.58 23.65 3.45
C ASN A 142 9.94 23.13 2.04
N ALA A 143 9.55 21.92 1.69
CA ALA A 143 9.84 21.30 0.39
C ALA A 143 8.78 21.64 -0.67
N ILE A 144 7.62 22.18 -0.29
CA ILE A 144 6.54 22.49 -1.22
C ILE A 144 6.96 23.64 -2.15
N GLN A 145 6.70 23.47 -3.44
CA GLN A 145 6.92 24.43 -4.52
C GLN A 145 5.57 24.77 -5.18
N ASP A 146 5.52 25.81 -6.00
CA ASP A 146 4.29 26.23 -6.70
C ASP A 146 3.71 25.11 -7.59
N ASN A 147 4.59 24.31 -8.19
CA ASN A 147 4.26 23.18 -9.06
C ASN A 147 4.13 21.83 -8.31
N THR A 148 4.14 21.83 -6.98
CA THR A 148 3.93 20.60 -6.20
C THR A 148 2.49 20.10 -6.37
N LYS A 149 2.34 18.80 -6.62
CA LYS A 149 1.05 18.14 -6.90
C LYS A 149 0.59 17.19 -5.80
N ALA A 150 1.48 16.66 -4.99
CA ALA A 150 1.13 15.74 -3.90
C ALA A 150 2.23 15.67 -2.85
N ILE A 151 1.84 15.24 -1.65
CA ILE A 151 2.76 14.69 -0.64
C ILE A 151 2.54 13.19 -0.60
N PHE A 152 3.63 12.42 -0.49
CA PHE A 152 3.61 10.96 -0.38
C PHE A 152 4.33 10.47 0.87
N ILE A 153 3.67 9.59 1.63
CA ILE A 153 4.24 8.93 2.81
C ILE A 153 3.76 7.47 2.88
N GLU A 154 4.38 6.67 3.74
CA GLU A 154 3.90 5.35 4.14
C GLU A 154 3.40 5.39 5.58
N THR A 155 2.41 4.58 5.92
CA THR A 155 1.85 4.47 7.29
C THR A 155 2.88 3.99 8.30
N LEU A 156 3.76 3.08 7.86
CA LEU A 156 4.96 2.62 8.56
C LEU A 156 6.12 2.62 7.58
N GLY A 157 7.16 3.35 7.91
CA GLY A 157 8.33 3.49 7.04
C GLY A 157 9.06 2.16 6.82
N ASN A 158 9.62 2.00 5.65
CA ASN A 158 10.38 0.82 5.25
C ASN A 158 11.88 1.15 5.17
N PRO A 159 12.77 0.42 5.84
CA PRO A 159 12.54 -0.86 6.53
C PRO A 159 12.29 -0.77 8.06
N ASN A 160 12.46 0.40 8.68
CA ASN A 160 12.60 0.56 10.13
C ASN A 160 11.30 0.86 10.88
N SER A 161 10.14 0.82 10.19
CA SER A 161 8.81 0.99 10.80
C SER A 161 8.62 2.29 11.59
N ASN A 162 9.28 3.39 11.16
CA ASN A 162 9.04 4.70 11.74
C ASN A 162 7.61 5.18 11.50
N ILE A 163 7.05 5.95 12.44
CA ILE A 163 5.71 6.53 12.35
C ILE A 163 5.82 8.00 11.97
N ILE A 164 4.95 8.44 11.07
CA ILE A 164 4.81 9.84 10.65
C ILE A 164 3.51 10.40 11.23
N ASP A 165 3.49 11.65 11.62
CA ASP A 165 2.26 12.35 12.02
C ASP A 165 1.41 12.64 10.78
N ILE A 166 0.54 11.68 10.44
CA ILE A 166 -0.31 11.71 9.26
C ILE A 166 -1.23 12.94 9.28
N LYS A 167 -1.81 13.28 10.45
CA LYS A 167 -2.73 14.41 10.58
C LYS A 167 -2.02 15.72 10.27
N ALA A 168 -0.84 15.92 10.84
CA ALA A 168 -0.07 17.14 10.60
C ALA A 168 0.38 17.26 9.12
N VAL A 169 0.79 16.15 8.49
CA VAL A 169 1.14 16.15 7.05
C VAL A 169 -0.09 16.40 6.17
N ALA A 170 -1.27 15.87 6.54
CA ALA A 170 -2.53 16.15 5.83
C ALA A 170 -2.90 17.64 5.89
N GLU A 171 -2.79 18.25 7.07
CA GLU A 171 -3.03 19.69 7.23
C GLU A 171 -2.10 20.53 6.33
N ILE A 172 -0.83 20.16 6.24
CA ILE A 172 0.14 20.83 5.34
C ILE A 172 -0.29 20.64 3.88
N ALA A 173 -0.61 19.41 3.44
CA ALA A 173 -1.04 19.16 2.07
C ALA A 173 -2.28 19.97 1.69
N HIS A 174 -3.30 19.95 2.54
CA HIS A 174 -4.56 20.66 2.29
C HIS A 174 -4.41 22.18 2.31
N LYS A 175 -3.56 22.72 3.17
CA LYS A 175 -3.22 24.16 3.16
C LYS A 175 -2.67 24.63 1.81
N HIS A 176 -1.98 23.75 1.09
CA HIS A 176 -1.41 24.01 -0.23
C HIS A 176 -2.29 23.53 -1.39
N ASN A 177 -3.53 23.10 -1.12
CA ASN A 177 -4.48 22.58 -2.10
C ASN A 177 -3.91 21.40 -2.92
N ILE A 178 -3.17 20.49 -2.27
CA ILE A 178 -2.64 19.26 -2.86
C ILE A 178 -3.08 18.05 -2.03
N PRO A 179 -3.29 16.88 -2.65
CA PRO A 179 -3.68 15.67 -1.92
C PRO A 179 -2.51 15.07 -1.16
N LEU A 180 -2.85 14.42 -0.03
CA LEU A 180 -1.97 13.49 0.67
C LEU A 180 -2.22 12.06 0.15
N VAL A 181 -1.17 11.45 -0.39
CA VAL A 181 -1.15 10.06 -0.84
C VAL A 181 -0.41 9.20 0.18
N ILE A 182 -1.03 8.12 0.63
CA ILE A 182 -0.43 7.22 1.64
C ILE A 182 -0.39 5.78 1.12
N ASP A 183 0.77 5.16 1.23
CA ASP A 183 0.90 3.70 1.05
C ASP A 183 0.61 3.00 2.37
N ASP A 184 -0.47 2.19 2.39
CA ASP A 184 -0.94 1.45 3.55
C ASP A 184 -0.61 -0.06 3.50
N THR A 185 0.40 -0.43 2.74
CA THR A 185 0.77 -1.84 2.55
C THR A 185 1.12 -2.55 3.86
N PHE A 186 1.77 -1.86 4.83
CA PHE A 186 2.27 -2.50 6.05
C PHE A 186 1.26 -2.56 7.18
N THR A 187 0.32 -1.62 7.24
CA THR A 187 -0.69 -1.59 8.32
C THR A 187 -1.99 -2.26 7.92
N THR A 188 -2.34 -2.19 6.67
CA THR A 188 -3.66 -2.59 6.16
C THR A 188 -4.79 -1.80 6.83
N PRO A 189 -5.99 -1.72 6.23
CA PRO A 189 -7.12 -1.02 6.85
C PRO A 189 -7.58 -1.65 8.18
N TYR A 190 -7.01 -2.79 8.56
CA TYR A 190 -7.33 -3.41 9.85
C TYR A 190 -6.61 -2.76 11.04
N LEU A 191 -5.35 -2.36 10.88
CA LEU A 191 -4.59 -1.70 11.94
C LEU A 191 -4.77 -0.20 11.94
N LEU A 192 -4.81 0.41 10.74
CA LEU A 192 -4.95 1.85 10.56
C LEU A 192 -5.77 2.14 9.30
N ARG A 193 -6.58 3.18 9.34
CA ARG A 193 -7.28 3.74 8.18
C ARG A 193 -6.79 5.16 7.93
N PRO A 194 -5.86 5.36 7.01
CA PRO A 194 -5.27 6.67 6.76
C PRO A 194 -6.29 7.74 6.35
N ILE A 195 -7.39 7.35 5.70
CA ILE A 195 -8.48 8.27 5.32
C ILE A 195 -9.09 8.96 6.55
N GLU A 196 -9.23 8.24 7.68
CA GLU A 196 -9.74 8.80 8.93
C GLU A 196 -8.78 9.82 9.56
N LEU A 197 -7.52 9.86 9.09
CA LEU A 197 -6.47 10.78 9.53
C LEU A 197 -6.18 11.90 8.52
N GLY A 198 -6.93 11.96 7.42
CA GLY A 198 -6.82 13.02 6.41
C GLY A 198 -6.14 12.62 5.10
N ALA A 199 -5.86 11.35 4.87
CA ALA A 199 -5.40 10.90 3.55
C ALA A 199 -6.49 11.08 2.49
N ASP A 200 -6.12 11.56 1.32
CA ASP A 200 -7.02 11.73 0.18
C ASP A 200 -7.00 10.51 -0.73
N ILE A 201 -5.84 9.91 -0.88
CA ILE A 201 -5.61 8.73 -1.71
C ILE A 201 -4.82 7.71 -0.90
N VAL A 202 -5.31 6.47 -0.86
CA VAL A 202 -4.58 5.34 -0.28
C VAL A 202 -4.18 4.39 -1.39
N VAL A 203 -2.94 3.95 -1.37
CA VAL A 203 -2.43 2.90 -2.24
C VAL A 203 -1.94 1.73 -1.40
N ALA A 204 -2.04 0.52 -1.91
CA ALA A 204 -1.44 -0.63 -1.25
C ALA A 204 -1.02 -1.71 -2.25
N SER A 205 0.06 -2.41 -1.91
CA SER A 205 0.40 -3.66 -2.55
C SER A 205 -0.45 -4.79 -1.97
N ALA A 206 -1.52 -5.16 -2.69
CA ALA A 206 -2.37 -6.27 -2.28
C ALA A 206 -1.64 -7.63 -2.29
N THR A 207 -0.48 -7.69 -2.93
CA THR A 207 0.47 -8.82 -2.90
C THR A 207 0.88 -9.22 -1.47
N LYS A 208 0.88 -8.23 -0.54
CA LYS A 208 1.41 -8.36 0.82
C LYS A 208 0.32 -8.88 1.77
N PHE A 209 0.07 -8.24 2.90
CA PHE A 209 -0.91 -8.71 3.90
C PHE A 209 -2.32 -8.96 3.35
N ILE A 210 -2.78 -8.19 2.37
CA ILE A 210 -4.12 -8.37 1.80
C ILE A 210 -4.24 -9.78 1.21
N GLY A 211 -3.34 -10.19 0.32
CA GLY A 211 -3.28 -11.56 -0.19
C GLY A 211 -2.75 -12.54 0.86
N GLY A 212 -1.64 -12.20 1.49
CA GLY A 212 -1.06 -12.87 2.64
C GLY A 212 -0.37 -14.22 2.40
N HIS A 213 -0.37 -14.74 1.17
CA HIS A 213 0.08 -16.11 0.89
C HIS A 213 1.21 -16.18 -0.15
N GLY A 214 1.70 -15.04 -0.65
CA GLY A 214 2.75 -15.02 -1.67
C GLY A 214 2.37 -15.63 -3.02
N THR A 215 1.08 -15.79 -3.30
CA THR A 215 0.57 -16.50 -4.48
C THR A 215 0.28 -15.59 -5.66
N SER A 216 -0.09 -14.34 -5.43
CA SER A 216 -0.58 -13.44 -6.48
C SER A 216 -0.08 -12.01 -6.30
N LEU A 217 0.28 -11.39 -7.41
CA LEU A 217 0.54 -9.95 -7.46
C LEU A 217 -0.78 -9.19 -7.60
N GLY A 218 -0.85 -8.03 -6.96
CA GLY A 218 -1.93 -7.08 -7.11
C GLY A 218 -1.62 -5.77 -6.41
N GLY A 219 -2.31 -4.72 -6.82
CA GLY A 219 -2.30 -3.41 -6.17
C GLY A 219 -3.72 -2.88 -6.08
N ILE A 220 -3.91 -1.90 -5.22
CA ILE A 220 -5.17 -1.19 -5.07
C ILE A 220 -4.91 0.30 -4.89
N ILE A 221 -5.75 1.12 -5.49
CA ILE A 221 -5.83 2.57 -5.31
C ILE A 221 -7.21 2.86 -4.73
N ILE A 222 -7.28 3.56 -3.60
CA ILE A 222 -8.53 3.95 -2.96
C ILE A 222 -8.64 5.47 -2.97
N ASP A 223 -9.77 5.95 -3.44
CA ASP A 223 -10.16 7.37 -3.40
C ASP A 223 -10.98 7.62 -2.15
N SER A 224 -10.55 8.56 -1.30
CA SER A 224 -11.32 8.98 -0.13
C SER A 224 -12.63 9.66 -0.51
N GLY A 225 -12.65 10.34 -1.67
CA GLY A 225 -13.74 11.20 -2.11
C GLY A 225 -13.79 12.56 -1.40
N ASN A 226 -12.79 12.87 -0.56
CA ASN A 226 -12.79 14.10 0.26
C ASN A 226 -12.05 15.26 -0.39
N PHE A 227 -11.15 15.00 -1.34
CA PHE A 227 -10.36 16.05 -1.98
C PHE A 227 -11.19 16.82 -3.03
N ASP A 228 -11.22 18.15 -2.90
CA ASP A 228 -11.93 19.01 -3.86
C ASP A 228 -11.04 19.34 -5.06
N TRP A 229 -11.13 18.49 -6.09
CA TRP A 229 -10.35 18.63 -7.33
C TRP A 229 -10.58 19.96 -8.06
N LYS A 230 -11.81 20.52 -8.00
CA LYS A 230 -12.14 21.81 -8.62
C LYS A 230 -11.60 22.97 -7.83
N ALA A 231 -11.83 22.99 -6.53
CA ALA A 231 -11.36 24.08 -5.67
C ALA A 231 -9.84 24.16 -5.62
N SER A 232 -9.14 23.04 -5.72
CA SER A 232 -7.69 22.97 -5.81
C SER A 232 -7.13 23.78 -6.99
N GLY A 233 -7.76 23.72 -8.16
CA GLY A 233 -7.31 24.35 -9.40
C GLY A 233 -6.01 23.78 -9.99
N LYS A 234 -5.42 22.76 -9.38
CA LYS A 234 -4.13 22.18 -9.79
C LYS A 234 -4.26 20.95 -10.71
N PHE A 235 -5.46 20.42 -10.90
CA PHE A 235 -5.71 19.14 -11.58
C PHE A 235 -6.73 19.26 -12.72
N PRO A 236 -6.44 20.06 -13.77
CA PRO A 236 -7.37 20.29 -14.89
C PRO A 236 -7.72 18.98 -15.62
N GLN A 237 -6.82 17.98 -15.65
CA GLN A 237 -7.06 16.68 -16.27
C GLN A 237 -8.22 15.89 -15.64
N ILE A 238 -8.56 16.16 -14.38
CA ILE A 238 -9.65 15.53 -13.62
C ILE A 238 -10.87 16.45 -13.56
N ALA A 239 -10.64 17.74 -13.31
CA ALA A 239 -11.68 18.74 -13.01
C ALA A 239 -12.28 19.39 -14.25
N ASP A 240 -11.50 19.56 -15.33
CA ASP A 240 -11.94 20.24 -16.55
C ASP A 240 -12.44 19.26 -17.63
N PRO A 241 -13.11 19.78 -18.69
CA PRO A 241 -13.56 18.96 -19.83
C PRO A 241 -12.41 18.20 -20.48
N ASN A 242 -12.49 16.88 -20.50
CA ASN A 242 -11.45 16.00 -21.05
C ASN A 242 -11.69 15.70 -22.53
N PRO A 243 -10.76 16.00 -23.45
CA PRO A 243 -10.94 15.78 -24.89
C PRO A 243 -11.00 14.30 -25.26
N SER A 244 -10.37 13.39 -24.51
CA SER A 244 -10.44 11.93 -24.72
C SER A 244 -11.81 11.35 -24.35
N TYR A 245 -12.64 12.11 -23.62
CA TYR A 245 -13.98 11.69 -23.17
C TYR A 245 -15.03 12.71 -23.58
N HIS A 246 -15.04 13.10 -24.87
CA HIS A 246 -16.07 13.96 -25.46
C HIS A 246 -16.28 15.30 -24.72
N GLY A 247 -15.27 15.81 -24.01
CA GLY A 247 -15.38 17.05 -23.24
C GLY A 247 -16.10 16.91 -21.89
N ILE A 248 -16.22 15.70 -21.36
CA ILE A 248 -16.79 15.47 -20.01
C ILE A 248 -15.72 15.74 -18.96
N SER A 249 -16.07 16.46 -17.88
CA SER A 249 -15.28 16.55 -16.65
C SER A 249 -15.56 15.29 -15.79
N PHE A 250 -14.51 14.65 -15.29
CA PHE A 250 -14.69 13.49 -14.42
C PHE A 250 -15.36 13.88 -13.09
N VAL A 251 -15.05 15.06 -12.55
CA VAL A 251 -15.72 15.56 -11.32
C VAL A 251 -17.22 15.75 -11.55
N ASP A 252 -17.62 16.31 -12.71
CA ASP A 252 -19.03 16.52 -13.02
C ASP A 252 -19.77 15.22 -13.33
N ALA A 253 -19.08 14.23 -13.88
CA ALA A 253 -19.68 12.96 -14.27
C ALA A 253 -19.91 12.00 -13.09
N VAL A 254 -18.94 11.92 -12.16
CA VAL A 254 -18.95 10.87 -11.12
C VAL A 254 -18.70 11.42 -9.69
N GLY A 255 -18.58 12.74 -9.52
CA GLY A 255 -18.44 13.39 -8.21
C GLY A 255 -17.20 12.92 -7.45
N SER A 256 -17.39 12.41 -6.25
CA SER A 256 -16.33 12.01 -5.33
C SER A 256 -15.46 10.85 -5.82
N ALA A 257 -15.89 10.06 -6.81
CA ALA A 257 -15.09 8.97 -7.39
C ALA A 257 -14.25 9.42 -8.60
N ALA A 258 -14.07 10.72 -8.81
CA ALA A 258 -13.45 11.28 -10.02
C ALA A 258 -12.01 10.78 -10.22
N PHE A 259 -11.22 10.68 -9.17
CA PHE A 259 -9.80 10.28 -9.25
C PHE A 259 -9.62 8.86 -9.80
N VAL A 260 -10.23 7.88 -9.17
CA VAL A 260 -10.10 6.48 -9.62
C VAL A 260 -10.78 6.26 -10.96
N THR A 261 -11.86 7.00 -11.27
CA THR A 261 -12.53 6.93 -12.57
C THR A 261 -11.64 7.50 -13.67
N TYR A 262 -10.96 8.61 -13.44
CA TYR A 262 -9.96 9.15 -14.37
C TYR A 262 -8.83 8.14 -14.62
N ILE A 263 -8.27 7.53 -13.59
CA ILE A 263 -7.22 6.51 -13.77
C ILE A 263 -7.73 5.34 -14.60
N ARG A 264 -8.92 4.82 -14.29
CA ARG A 264 -9.54 3.70 -15.03
C ARG A 264 -9.77 4.04 -16.49
N ALA A 265 -10.37 5.20 -16.73
CA ALA A 265 -10.82 5.60 -18.07
C ALA A 265 -9.68 6.07 -18.99
N ILE A 266 -8.60 6.59 -18.45
CA ILE A 266 -7.46 7.13 -19.19
C ILE A 266 -6.23 6.23 -18.99
N ILE A 267 -5.65 6.21 -17.81
CA ILE A 267 -4.32 5.64 -17.59
C ILE A 267 -4.34 4.10 -17.72
N LEU A 268 -5.25 3.44 -17.02
CA LEU A 268 -5.39 1.98 -17.10
C LEU A 268 -5.81 1.53 -18.50
N ARG A 269 -6.77 2.25 -19.12
CA ARG A 269 -7.21 1.96 -20.49
C ARG A 269 -6.04 1.97 -21.47
N ASP A 270 -5.16 2.97 -21.36
CA ASP A 270 -4.14 3.24 -22.36
C ASP A 270 -2.85 2.45 -22.12
N THR A 271 -2.52 2.13 -20.84
CA THR A 271 -1.25 1.49 -20.45
C THR A 271 -1.39 0.03 -20.01
N GLY A 272 -2.59 -0.40 -19.58
CA GLY A 272 -2.99 -1.81 -19.52
C GLY A 272 -2.53 -2.62 -18.30
N ALA A 273 -2.04 -2.03 -17.18
CA ALA A 273 -1.67 -2.79 -16.00
C ALA A 273 -2.88 -3.25 -15.16
N THR A 274 -3.82 -3.92 -15.82
CA THR A 274 -5.03 -4.48 -15.19
C THR A 274 -4.70 -5.75 -14.41
N ILE A 275 -5.40 -5.97 -13.30
CA ILE A 275 -5.32 -7.23 -12.56
C ILE A 275 -6.09 -8.33 -13.28
N SER A 276 -5.64 -9.59 -13.22
CA SER A 276 -6.42 -10.71 -13.71
C SER A 276 -7.60 -11.03 -12.78
N PRO A 277 -8.75 -11.48 -13.29
CA PRO A 277 -9.87 -11.92 -12.43
C PRO A 277 -9.48 -13.04 -11.47
N PHE A 278 -8.61 -13.94 -11.89
CA PHE A 278 -8.10 -15.01 -11.02
C PHE A 278 -7.27 -14.46 -9.85
N ASN A 279 -6.38 -13.50 -10.09
CA ASN A 279 -5.62 -12.86 -9.02
C ASN A 279 -6.55 -12.09 -8.08
N ALA A 280 -7.53 -11.34 -8.62
CA ALA A 280 -8.52 -10.64 -7.81
C ALA A 280 -9.29 -11.60 -6.90
N PHE A 281 -9.68 -12.77 -7.41
CA PHE A 281 -10.32 -13.81 -6.61
C PHE A 281 -9.43 -14.33 -5.47
N LEU A 282 -8.15 -14.62 -5.73
CA LEU A 282 -7.22 -15.06 -4.68
C LEU A 282 -6.98 -13.96 -3.63
N LEU A 283 -6.91 -12.70 -4.04
CA LEU A 283 -6.78 -11.58 -3.13
C LEU A 283 -8.06 -11.33 -2.31
N LEU A 284 -9.24 -11.58 -2.88
CA LEU A 284 -10.51 -11.60 -2.13
C LEU A 284 -10.50 -12.65 -1.03
N GLN A 285 -10.07 -13.87 -1.33
CA GLN A 285 -9.95 -14.94 -0.32
C GLN A 285 -8.98 -14.53 0.80
N GLY A 286 -7.87 -13.87 0.45
CA GLY A 286 -6.96 -13.28 1.43
C GLY A 286 -7.65 -12.21 2.28
N THR A 287 -8.44 -11.34 1.68
CA THR A 287 -9.16 -10.27 2.37
C THR A 287 -10.16 -10.84 3.39
N GLU A 288 -10.83 -11.94 3.10
CA GLU A 288 -11.82 -12.55 4.00
C GLU A 288 -11.26 -13.02 5.35
N THR A 289 -9.94 -13.25 5.43
CA THR A 289 -9.25 -13.64 6.66
C THR A 289 -8.23 -12.59 7.14
N LEU A 290 -8.29 -11.37 6.59
CA LEU A 290 -7.29 -10.34 6.84
C LEU A 290 -7.14 -10.02 8.33
N SER A 291 -8.25 -9.73 9.03
CA SER A 291 -8.22 -9.41 10.46
C SER A 291 -7.59 -10.52 11.29
N LEU A 292 -8.00 -11.77 11.07
CA LEU A 292 -7.49 -12.94 11.80
C LEU A 292 -5.98 -13.14 11.61
N ARG A 293 -5.50 -12.95 10.38
CA ARG A 293 -4.09 -13.10 10.07
C ARG A 293 -3.27 -11.95 10.67
N VAL A 294 -3.73 -10.71 10.49
CA VAL A 294 -3.01 -9.55 11.00
C VAL A 294 -2.95 -9.54 12.52
N GLU A 295 -4.02 -9.94 13.23
CA GLU A 295 -3.98 -10.12 14.69
C GLU A 295 -2.89 -11.12 15.10
N ARG A 296 -2.83 -12.30 14.46
CA ARG A 296 -1.83 -13.31 14.76
C ARG A 296 -0.41 -12.83 14.42
N HIS A 297 -0.23 -12.16 13.28
CA HIS A 297 1.05 -11.54 12.93
C HIS A 297 1.54 -10.58 14.01
N VAL A 298 0.67 -9.67 14.45
CA VAL A 298 1.00 -8.66 15.48
C VAL A 298 1.25 -9.32 16.84
N GLU A 299 0.44 -10.31 17.24
CA GLU A 299 0.65 -11.04 18.49
C GLU A 299 2.03 -11.72 18.51
N ASN A 300 2.38 -12.43 17.44
CA ASN A 300 3.67 -13.07 17.31
C ASN A 300 4.81 -12.03 17.29
N ALA A 301 4.66 -10.96 16.52
CA ALA A 301 5.67 -9.89 16.44
C ALA A 301 5.97 -9.27 17.80
N LYS A 302 4.95 -8.97 18.61
CA LYS A 302 5.15 -8.42 19.98
C LYS A 302 6.05 -9.32 20.83
N LYS A 303 5.82 -10.64 20.79
CA LYS A 303 6.61 -11.62 21.54
C LYS A 303 8.05 -11.75 21.01
N VAL A 304 8.22 -11.70 19.69
CA VAL A 304 9.55 -11.70 19.06
C VAL A 304 10.31 -10.42 19.38
N ILE A 305 9.67 -9.26 19.33
CA ILE A 305 10.26 -7.95 19.71
C ILE A 305 10.74 -7.99 21.15
N GLU A 306 9.91 -8.48 22.08
CA GLU A 306 10.27 -8.62 23.48
C GLU A 306 11.47 -9.56 23.66
N TYR A 307 11.48 -10.72 23.00
CA TYR A 307 12.58 -11.66 23.02
C TYR A 307 13.89 -11.04 22.52
N LEU A 308 13.85 -10.40 21.35
CA LEU A 308 15.02 -9.79 20.73
C LEU A 308 15.54 -8.60 21.55
N ASN A 309 14.66 -7.75 22.07
CA ASN A 309 15.05 -6.58 22.87
C ASN A 309 15.77 -6.96 24.18
N ASN A 310 15.52 -8.15 24.70
CA ASN A 310 16.18 -8.67 25.90
C ASN A 310 17.37 -9.61 25.59
N HIS A 311 17.66 -9.86 24.30
CA HIS A 311 18.69 -10.83 23.93
C HIS A 311 20.10 -10.22 23.97
N PRO A 312 21.11 -10.87 24.64
CA PRO A 312 22.44 -10.29 24.83
C PRO A 312 23.24 -10.02 23.55
N LEU A 313 22.91 -10.70 22.44
CA LEU A 313 23.55 -10.52 21.13
C LEU A 313 22.79 -9.53 20.22
N VAL A 314 21.76 -8.88 20.70
CA VAL A 314 21.03 -7.81 19.97
C VAL A 314 21.48 -6.46 20.50
N GLU A 315 21.80 -5.55 19.60
CA GLU A 315 22.18 -4.16 19.93
C GLU A 315 20.96 -3.26 20.02
N LYS A 316 20.02 -3.45 19.07
CA LYS A 316 18.84 -2.60 18.92
C LYS A 316 17.73 -3.36 18.19
N VAL A 317 16.49 -3.10 18.57
CA VAL A 317 15.30 -3.45 17.79
C VAL A 317 14.65 -2.16 17.31
N ASN A 318 14.47 -2.03 16.00
CA ASN A 318 13.83 -0.86 15.39
C ASN A 318 12.33 -1.13 15.23
N HIS A 319 11.57 -0.84 16.27
CA HIS A 319 10.11 -0.93 16.27
C HIS A 319 9.52 0.26 17.04
N PRO A 320 8.44 0.89 16.55
CA PRO A 320 7.93 2.13 17.15
C PRO A 320 7.44 1.99 18.58
N SER A 321 7.07 0.79 19.03
CA SER A 321 6.69 0.57 20.44
C SER A 321 7.85 0.70 21.43
N LEU A 322 9.10 0.67 20.96
CA LEU A 322 10.31 0.76 21.77
C LEU A 322 10.97 2.14 21.72
N ASP A 323 10.57 2.99 20.78
CA ASP A 323 11.18 4.31 20.62
C ASP A 323 10.30 5.38 21.31
N PRO A 324 10.83 6.07 22.36
CA PRO A 324 10.09 7.09 23.07
C PRO A 324 9.57 8.24 22.19
N LYS A 325 10.26 8.56 21.09
CA LYS A 325 9.84 9.64 20.20
C LYS A 325 8.51 9.35 19.50
N TYR A 326 8.19 8.07 19.26
CA TYR A 326 6.94 7.66 18.60
C TYR A 326 5.82 7.32 19.59
N GLN A 327 6.07 7.31 20.90
CA GLN A 327 5.14 6.76 21.88
C GLN A 327 3.74 7.37 21.81
N THR A 328 3.63 8.68 21.57
CA THR A 328 2.34 9.37 21.45
C THR A 328 1.58 8.89 20.21
N LEU A 329 2.22 8.94 19.04
CA LEU A 329 1.62 8.50 17.78
C LEU A 329 1.35 7.00 17.76
N TYR A 330 2.25 6.20 18.37
CA TYR A 330 2.04 4.76 18.48
C TYR A 330 0.78 4.42 19.27
N ASN A 331 0.58 5.06 20.43
CA ASN A 331 -0.61 4.84 21.26
C ASN A 331 -1.90 5.32 20.58
N GLU A 332 -1.83 6.39 19.80
CA GLU A 332 -2.98 6.95 19.10
C GLU A 332 -3.34 6.12 17.85
N TYR A 333 -2.36 5.83 17.00
CA TYR A 333 -2.60 5.24 15.69
C TYR A 333 -2.66 3.71 15.72
N PHE A 334 -1.93 3.08 16.64
CA PHE A 334 -1.74 1.63 16.66
C PHE A 334 -2.19 0.95 17.96
N PRO A 335 -3.44 1.14 18.41
CA PRO A 335 -3.94 0.49 19.63
C PRO A 335 -3.93 -1.05 19.53
N LYS A 336 -4.00 -1.59 18.31
CA LYS A 336 -3.89 -3.04 18.05
C LYS A 336 -2.42 -3.48 17.90
N GLY A 337 -1.50 -2.57 17.60
CA GLY A 337 -0.07 -2.77 17.32
C GLY A 337 0.31 -2.37 15.91
N ALA A 338 1.60 -2.14 15.67
CA ALA A 338 2.15 -1.56 14.42
C ALA A 338 2.72 -2.63 13.48
N GLY A 339 1.93 -3.63 13.13
CA GLY A 339 2.31 -4.65 12.16
C GLY A 339 3.29 -5.70 12.68
N SER A 340 3.94 -6.40 11.76
CA SER A 340 4.84 -7.52 12.06
C SER A 340 6.13 -7.49 11.25
N ILE A 341 6.44 -6.34 10.62
CA ILE A 341 7.66 -6.12 9.85
C ILE A 341 8.49 -5.11 10.60
N PHE A 342 9.72 -5.46 10.93
CA PHE A 342 10.66 -4.59 11.63
C PHE A 342 12.09 -5.02 11.40
N THR A 343 13.06 -4.21 11.82
CA THR A 343 14.46 -4.55 11.76
C THR A 343 15.06 -4.67 13.18
N PHE A 344 16.16 -5.38 13.27
CA PHE A 344 17.01 -5.37 14.47
C PHE A 344 18.48 -5.42 14.06
N GLU A 345 19.33 -4.99 14.96
CA GLU A 345 20.77 -4.93 14.79
C GLU A 345 21.40 -5.96 15.72
N ILE A 346 22.19 -6.86 15.17
CA ILE A 346 22.88 -7.92 15.92
C ILE A 346 24.29 -7.44 16.29
N LYS A 347 24.82 -7.87 17.42
CA LYS A 347 26.22 -7.61 17.78
C LYS A 347 27.17 -8.28 16.77
N GLY A 348 28.13 -7.52 16.27
CA GLY A 348 29.06 -7.93 15.22
C GLY A 348 28.85 -7.12 13.96
N GLY A 349 29.09 -7.74 12.81
CA GLY A 349 29.01 -7.08 11.52
C GLY A 349 28.12 -7.84 10.52
N GLU A 350 28.39 -7.60 9.23
CA GLU A 350 27.71 -8.28 8.12
C GLU A 350 27.86 -9.80 8.16
N ALA A 351 29.06 -10.28 8.55
CA ALA A 351 29.34 -11.71 8.58
C ALA A 351 28.48 -12.45 9.62
N GLU A 352 28.34 -11.88 10.83
CA GLU A 352 27.49 -12.41 11.90
C GLU A 352 26.02 -12.35 11.50
N ALA A 353 25.57 -11.23 10.89
CA ALA A 353 24.21 -11.09 10.41
C ALA A 353 23.86 -12.15 9.36
N LYS A 354 24.73 -12.36 8.36
CA LYS A 354 24.54 -13.40 7.34
C LYS A 354 24.55 -14.81 7.95
N LYS A 355 25.49 -15.10 8.86
CA LYS A 355 25.57 -16.39 9.52
C LYS A 355 24.32 -16.67 10.36
N PHE A 356 23.77 -15.68 11.06
CA PHE A 356 22.51 -15.78 11.76
C PHE A 356 21.37 -16.11 10.80
N ILE A 357 21.23 -15.35 9.71
CA ILE A 357 20.18 -15.53 8.70
C ILE A 357 20.25 -16.95 8.09
N ASP A 358 21.46 -17.37 7.69
CA ASP A 358 21.68 -18.68 7.05
C ASP A 358 21.45 -19.87 8.00
N SER A 359 21.42 -19.63 9.31
CA SER A 359 21.16 -20.64 10.34
C SER A 359 19.68 -20.84 10.66
N LEU A 360 18.80 -19.93 10.22
CA LEU A 360 17.36 -20.05 10.43
C LEU A 360 16.77 -21.21 9.63
N GLN A 361 15.80 -21.91 10.20
CA GLN A 361 15.16 -23.12 9.61
C GLN A 361 13.72 -22.88 9.22
N ILE A 362 13.00 -22.00 9.93
CA ILE A 362 11.59 -21.67 9.66
C ILE A 362 11.52 -20.45 8.74
N PHE A 363 12.37 -19.45 8.97
CA PHE A 363 12.37 -18.22 8.18
C PHE A 363 12.90 -18.44 6.77
N SER A 364 12.12 -18.08 5.77
CA SER A 364 12.59 -18.12 4.38
C SER A 364 13.35 -16.83 4.02
N ILE A 365 14.50 -16.98 3.37
CA ILE A 365 15.30 -15.86 2.86
C ILE A 365 14.77 -15.48 1.48
N LEU A 366 14.09 -14.35 1.38
CA LEU A 366 13.56 -13.85 0.10
C LEU A 366 13.17 -12.36 0.16
N ALA A 367 13.09 -11.75 -1.01
CA ALA A 367 12.70 -10.35 -1.17
C ALA A 367 11.17 -10.15 -1.12
N ASN A 368 10.54 -10.58 -0.03
CA ASN A 368 9.12 -10.36 0.25
C ASN A 368 8.91 -9.98 1.72
N VAL A 369 7.67 -9.63 2.07
CA VAL A 369 7.20 -9.36 3.44
C VAL A 369 5.72 -9.74 3.54
N ALA A 370 5.19 -9.83 4.74
CA ALA A 370 3.75 -9.97 4.99
C ALA A 370 3.12 -11.27 4.43
N ASP A 371 3.90 -12.33 4.39
CA ASP A 371 3.43 -13.69 4.14
C ASP A 371 2.97 -14.33 5.47
N VAL A 372 2.04 -15.27 5.42
CA VAL A 372 1.67 -16.10 6.59
C VAL A 372 2.86 -16.88 7.16
N LYS A 373 3.90 -17.10 6.36
CA LYS A 373 5.19 -17.68 6.78
C LYS A 373 6.17 -16.58 7.18
N SER A 374 6.98 -16.85 8.18
CA SER A 374 8.04 -15.96 8.61
C SER A 374 9.14 -15.82 7.57
N LEU A 375 9.55 -14.58 7.31
CA LEU A 375 10.55 -14.23 6.29
C LEU A 375 11.67 -13.40 6.90
N VAL A 376 12.87 -13.52 6.32
CA VAL A 376 14.06 -12.79 6.72
C VAL A 376 14.83 -12.29 5.51
N ILE A 377 15.47 -11.13 5.64
CA ILE A 377 16.41 -10.63 4.63
C ILE A 377 17.47 -9.73 5.26
N HIS A 378 18.62 -9.62 4.61
CA HIS A 378 19.68 -8.66 4.94
C HIS A 378 19.53 -7.42 4.05
N PRO A 379 18.94 -6.29 4.51
CA PRO A 379 18.60 -5.16 3.65
C PRO A 379 19.78 -4.59 2.89
N ALA A 380 20.90 -4.35 3.56
CA ALA A 380 22.08 -3.68 2.98
C ALA A 380 22.64 -4.40 1.74
N THR A 381 22.62 -5.74 1.71
CA THR A 381 23.18 -6.50 0.56
C THR A 381 22.12 -7.00 -0.42
N THR A 382 20.85 -6.66 -0.23
CA THR A 382 19.74 -7.16 -1.07
C THR A 382 18.79 -6.04 -1.48
N THR A 383 17.74 -5.78 -0.70
CA THR A 383 16.66 -4.83 -1.05
C THR A 383 17.14 -3.38 -1.16
N HIS A 384 18.26 -3.02 -0.55
CA HIS A 384 18.85 -1.68 -0.55
C HIS A 384 20.28 -1.67 -1.07
N SER A 385 20.71 -2.74 -1.77
CA SER A 385 22.06 -2.88 -2.31
C SER A 385 22.43 -1.86 -3.40
N GLN A 386 21.46 -1.11 -3.89
CA GLN A 386 21.66 -0.03 -4.87
C GLN A 386 22.03 1.30 -4.22
N LEU A 387 21.86 1.43 -2.91
CA LEU A 387 22.17 2.64 -2.15
C LEU A 387 23.67 2.70 -1.82
N SER A 388 24.23 3.91 -1.82
CA SER A 388 25.58 4.13 -1.31
C SER A 388 25.66 3.90 0.21
N PRO A 389 26.87 3.72 0.77
CA PRO A 389 27.01 3.62 2.24
C PRO A 389 26.43 4.82 3.01
N GLU A 390 26.52 6.02 2.43
CA GLU A 390 25.98 7.24 3.00
C GLU A 390 24.44 7.20 2.99
N GLU A 391 23.83 6.81 1.89
CA GLU A 391 22.37 6.67 1.75
C GLU A 391 21.81 5.57 2.67
N LEU A 392 22.54 4.44 2.83
CA LEU A 392 22.19 3.40 3.80
C LEU A 392 22.20 3.94 5.22
N ALA A 393 23.24 4.73 5.58
CA ALA A 393 23.36 5.34 6.90
C ALA A 393 22.24 6.36 7.16
N GLU A 394 21.83 7.16 6.17
CA GLU A 394 20.71 8.09 6.24
C GLU A 394 19.37 7.38 6.49
N GLN A 395 19.23 6.14 6.03
CA GLN A 395 18.07 5.30 6.26
C GLN A 395 18.21 4.41 7.50
N ASN A 396 19.26 4.63 8.31
CA ASN A 396 19.57 3.80 9.49
C ASN A 396 19.70 2.31 9.18
N ILE A 397 20.25 1.95 8.00
CA ILE A 397 20.55 0.57 7.62
C ILE A 397 22.05 0.35 7.79
N LYS A 398 22.41 -0.44 8.82
CA LYS A 398 23.78 -0.81 9.11
C LYS A 398 24.16 -2.16 8.50
N PRO A 399 25.46 -2.51 8.41
CA PRO A 399 25.90 -3.83 7.94
C PRO A 399 25.39 -5.01 8.77
N ASN A 400 25.03 -4.77 10.05
CA ASN A 400 24.47 -5.76 10.96
C ASN A 400 22.95 -5.70 11.10
N THR A 401 22.26 -4.97 10.23
CA THR A 401 20.79 -4.85 10.23
C THR A 401 20.15 -6.04 9.55
N ILE A 402 19.21 -6.67 10.24
CA ILE A 402 18.38 -7.79 9.74
C ILE A 402 16.92 -7.35 9.74
N ARG A 403 16.19 -7.60 8.64
CA ARG A 403 14.74 -7.37 8.58
C ARG A 403 13.99 -8.69 8.73
N LEU A 404 13.02 -8.71 9.63
CA LEU A 404 12.08 -9.79 9.82
C LEU A 404 10.69 -9.38 9.34
N SER A 405 9.96 -10.35 8.81
CA SER A 405 8.51 -10.31 8.62
C SER A 405 7.95 -11.52 9.35
N ILE A 406 7.35 -11.30 10.49
CA ILE A 406 6.90 -12.38 11.38
C ILE A 406 5.58 -12.95 10.86
N GLY A 407 5.55 -14.26 10.67
CA GLY A 407 4.41 -15.01 10.17
C GLY A 407 3.40 -15.41 11.26
N THR A 408 2.56 -16.38 10.91
CA THR A 408 1.45 -16.85 11.76
C THR A 408 1.73 -18.22 12.39
N GLU A 409 2.94 -18.73 12.29
CA GLU A 409 3.37 -19.99 12.89
C GLU A 409 3.21 -19.99 14.42
N HIS A 410 3.34 -21.13 15.06
CA HIS A 410 3.33 -21.18 16.52
C HIS A 410 4.51 -20.40 17.09
N ILE A 411 4.24 -19.53 18.05
CA ILE A 411 5.24 -18.59 18.57
C ILE A 411 6.45 -19.31 19.19
N ASP A 412 6.24 -20.43 19.87
CA ASP A 412 7.36 -21.15 20.49
C ASP A 412 8.33 -21.71 19.44
N ASP A 413 7.83 -22.10 18.26
CA ASP A 413 8.67 -22.56 17.16
C ASP A 413 9.47 -21.40 16.55
N ILE A 414 8.86 -20.23 16.38
CA ILE A 414 9.55 -19.01 15.92
C ILE A 414 10.68 -18.64 16.91
N LEU A 415 10.38 -18.62 18.20
CA LEU A 415 11.37 -18.26 19.23
C LEU A 415 12.49 -19.30 19.33
N ALA A 416 12.17 -20.58 19.19
CA ALA A 416 13.16 -21.66 19.19
C ALA A 416 14.10 -21.55 17.97
N ASP A 417 13.56 -21.21 16.80
CA ASP A 417 14.37 -21.01 15.58
C ASP A 417 15.32 -19.82 15.72
N LEU A 418 14.85 -18.70 16.24
CA LEU A 418 15.69 -17.55 16.53
C LEU A 418 16.79 -17.89 17.57
N ALA A 419 16.43 -18.62 18.63
CA ALA A 419 17.37 -19.02 19.68
C ALA A 419 18.49 -19.92 19.12
N GLN A 420 18.15 -20.96 18.33
CA GLN A 420 19.16 -21.84 17.75
C GLN A 420 20.09 -21.11 16.76
N ALA A 421 19.58 -20.10 16.02
CA ALA A 421 20.38 -19.29 15.12
C ALA A 421 21.37 -18.39 15.88
N PHE A 422 20.99 -17.82 17.03
CA PHE A 422 21.90 -17.09 17.89
C PHE A 422 23.03 -17.97 18.46
N GLU A 423 22.79 -19.25 18.72
CA GLU A 423 23.85 -20.17 19.17
C GLU A 423 24.97 -20.34 18.10
N GLN A 424 24.65 -20.18 16.84
CA GLN A 424 25.62 -20.34 15.75
C GLN A 424 26.59 -19.16 15.64
N ILE A 425 26.29 -18.01 16.23
CA ILE A 425 27.09 -16.78 16.12
C ILE A 425 27.76 -16.37 17.44
N LYS A 426 27.66 -17.23 18.47
CA LYS A 426 28.39 -17.10 19.75
C LYS A 426 29.89 -17.26 19.57
#